data_1caa4e095f671f591ed9400714a5fbb0
#
_entry.id   1caa4e095f671f591ed9400714a5fbb0
#
_cell.length_a   1.000
_cell.length_b   1.000
_cell.length_c   1.000
_cell.angle_alpha   90.00
_cell.angle_beta   90.00
_cell.angle_gamma   90.00
#
_symmetry.space_group_name_H-M   'P 1'
#
loop_
_entity.id
_entity.type
_entity.pdbx_description
1 polymer ?
#
loop_
_entity_poly.entity_id
_entity_poly.type
_entity_poly.pdbx_seq_one_letter_code
_entity_poly.pdbx_strand_id
1 'polypeptide(L)'
;MQTEFDLIIIGAGCAGLSLGMQLASLHEQAPKTLLLEPRIAYENDRTWCFWGDEQTAFATHARHSWQRFSVNNGVNSALIDCPKTPYRLLSATDFYEQAVQAITSNAALTLKTGSSLIAEPSFAEGKWHLHTTWGSFLAKAIVDTRPLPTYQMSDTTLWQSFLGCELEIQEPRFDPNSAQLMDFYQANQAFVGFNYVLPLSTTRALVEFTVFASRIYDQAELLGYLETHVAKLAGDRPYQSLRTEYGLIPMGLGRPEHIANNVEQYSSYVRVGLTAGAARPATGYAFQRIQRWAISCRQSLQKNGLPVGHQTDSFIVRKMDAIFLNVIRNHPDLGPELFMRLFSKVSSEKLIRFLSDQGLMSDYLAVIFALPSALFIKSAYQLSTTQ
;
A
#
# COMPACT_ATOMS: atom_id res chain seq x y z
N MET A 1 19.61 34.73 3.46
CA MET A 1 19.45 34.04 2.16
C MET A 1 18.62 32.79 2.39
N GLN A 2 17.61 32.54 1.57
CA GLN A 2 16.87 31.28 1.61
C GLN A 2 17.78 30.14 1.11
N THR A 3 17.73 28.98 1.80
CA THR A 3 18.52 27.81 1.38
C THR A 3 17.88 27.18 0.16
N GLU A 4 18.68 26.93 -0.89
CA GLU A 4 18.24 26.33 -2.15
C GLU A 4 18.61 24.85 -2.22
N PHE A 5 17.70 24.05 -2.75
CA PHE A 5 17.82 22.62 -3.02
C PHE A 5 17.54 22.30 -4.50
N ASP A 6 18.10 21.22 -5.01
CA ASP A 6 17.73 20.69 -6.32
C ASP A 6 16.35 20.04 -6.26
N LEU A 7 16.07 19.35 -5.14
CA LEU A 7 14.83 18.64 -4.90
C LEU A 7 14.34 18.86 -3.47
N ILE A 8 13.03 19.07 -3.30
CA ILE A 8 12.38 18.94 -2.00
C ILE A 8 11.33 17.82 -2.07
N ILE A 9 11.39 16.88 -1.13
CA ILE A 9 10.43 15.80 -0.93
C ILE A 9 9.54 16.19 0.25
N ILE A 10 8.25 16.38 0.00
CA ILE A 10 7.25 16.74 1.02
C ILE A 10 6.60 15.46 1.52
N GLY A 11 6.86 15.12 2.78
CA GLY A 11 6.49 13.86 3.41
C GLY A 11 7.61 12.82 3.28
N ALA A 12 8.09 12.32 4.40
CA ALA A 12 9.06 11.24 4.47
C ALA A 12 8.42 9.96 5.05
N GLY A 13 7.26 9.58 4.51
CA GLY A 13 6.66 8.26 4.67
C GLY A 13 7.29 7.23 3.72
N CYS A 14 6.60 6.12 3.46
CA CYS A 14 7.12 5.04 2.60
C CYS A 14 7.64 5.56 1.25
N ALA A 15 6.88 6.38 0.52
CA ALA A 15 7.27 6.87 -0.79
C ALA A 15 8.46 7.85 -0.72
N GLY A 16 8.40 8.84 0.18
CA GLY A 16 9.48 9.83 0.31
C GLY A 16 10.79 9.21 0.76
N LEU A 17 10.75 8.32 1.74
CA LEU A 17 11.94 7.60 2.20
C LEU A 17 12.49 6.64 1.14
N SER A 18 11.63 5.93 0.39
CA SER A 18 12.09 5.07 -0.71
C SER A 18 12.84 5.86 -1.78
N LEU A 19 12.34 7.04 -2.15
CA LEU A 19 13.07 7.90 -3.08
C LEU A 19 14.36 8.43 -2.44
N GLY A 20 14.32 8.85 -1.17
CA GLY A 20 15.51 9.30 -0.43
C GLY A 20 16.63 8.25 -0.43
N MET A 21 16.31 6.97 -0.18
CA MET A 21 17.29 5.87 -0.26
C MET A 21 17.85 5.69 -1.66
N GLN A 22 17.00 5.77 -2.69
CA GLN A 22 17.44 5.67 -4.08
C GLN A 22 18.39 6.84 -4.44
N LEU A 23 18.14 8.04 -3.95
CA LEU A 23 19.02 9.18 -4.16
C LEU A 23 20.32 9.04 -3.34
N ALA A 24 20.24 8.55 -2.11
CA ALA A 24 21.43 8.31 -1.28
C ALA A 24 22.39 7.32 -1.93
N SER A 25 21.90 6.32 -2.67
CA SER A 25 22.73 5.35 -3.40
C SER A 25 23.53 5.95 -4.56
N LEU A 26 23.31 7.21 -4.92
CA LEU A 26 24.10 7.94 -5.92
C LEU A 26 25.39 8.55 -5.34
N HIS A 27 25.60 8.44 -4.04
CA HIS A 27 26.78 8.96 -3.33
C HIS A 27 26.99 10.46 -3.65
N GLU A 28 28.15 10.82 -4.16
CA GLU A 28 28.53 12.21 -4.50
C GLU A 28 27.70 12.81 -5.68
N GLN A 29 27.04 11.96 -6.49
CA GLN A 29 26.18 12.38 -7.60
C GLN A 29 24.74 12.66 -7.16
N ALA A 30 24.42 12.50 -5.87
CA ALA A 30 23.09 12.77 -5.37
C ALA A 30 22.74 14.26 -5.49
N PRO A 31 21.53 14.60 -5.99
CA PRO A 31 21.07 16.00 -5.99
C PRO A 31 20.94 16.49 -4.55
N LYS A 32 21.22 17.78 -4.30
CA LYS A 32 21.00 18.39 -3.00
C LYS A 32 19.52 18.34 -2.64
N THR A 33 19.15 17.46 -1.71
CA THR A 33 17.77 17.10 -1.44
C THR A 33 17.38 17.36 0.00
N LEU A 34 16.20 17.97 0.20
CA LEU A 34 15.58 18.13 1.50
C LEU A 34 14.31 17.25 1.59
N LEU A 35 14.25 16.38 2.59
CA LEU A 35 13.06 15.63 2.95
C LEU A 35 12.41 16.28 4.17
N LEU A 36 11.14 16.63 4.07
CA LEU A 36 10.34 17.25 5.13
C LEU A 36 9.36 16.22 5.70
N GLU A 37 9.34 16.05 7.02
CA GLU A 37 8.45 15.10 7.70
C GLU A 37 7.79 15.76 8.91
N PRO A 38 6.45 15.77 9.01
CA PRO A 38 5.76 16.33 10.17
C PRO A 38 6.00 15.55 11.46
N ARG A 39 6.18 14.23 11.41
CA ARG A 39 6.46 13.42 12.61
C ARG A 39 7.79 13.80 13.22
N ILE A 40 7.85 13.82 14.54
CA ILE A 40 9.08 14.10 15.30
C ILE A 40 9.99 12.87 15.29
N ALA A 41 9.38 11.67 15.41
CA ALA A 41 10.08 10.40 15.42
C ALA A 41 9.29 9.36 14.59
N TYR A 42 9.98 8.33 14.14
CA TYR A 42 9.39 7.17 13.48
C TYR A 42 9.07 6.10 14.52
N GLU A 43 7.89 5.50 14.37
CA GLU A 43 7.40 4.44 15.25
C GLU A 43 7.01 3.20 14.41
N ASN A 44 6.77 2.08 15.05
CA ASN A 44 6.27 0.87 14.38
C ASN A 44 4.77 0.99 14.10
N ASP A 45 4.39 1.97 13.27
CA ASP A 45 3.02 2.41 13.06
C ASP A 45 2.26 1.62 11.98
N ARG A 46 2.95 0.74 11.23
CA ARG A 46 2.37 -0.06 10.14
C ARG A 46 3.19 -1.25 9.74
N THR A 47 2.58 -2.07 8.92
CA THR A 47 3.18 -3.28 8.37
C THR A 47 3.02 -3.29 6.86
N TRP A 48 4.05 -3.69 6.13
CA TRP A 48 3.96 -3.96 4.69
C TRP A 48 4.17 -5.43 4.42
N CYS A 49 3.23 -6.00 3.67
CA CYS A 49 3.35 -7.37 3.20
C CYS A 49 3.42 -7.43 1.68
N PHE A 50 4.22 -8.36 1.15
CA PHE A 50 4.40 -8.54 -0.28
C PHE A 50 4.89 -9.95 -0.61
N TRP A 51 4.62 -10.42 -1.82
CA TRP A 51 5.28 -11.60 -2.35
C TRP A 51 6.59 -11.20 -3.03
N GLY A 52 7.62 -12.02 -2.85
CA GLY A 52 8.89 -11.79 -3.50
C GLY A 52 9.93 -12.86 -3.20
N ASP A 53 10.86 -13.06 -4.15
CA ASP A 53 12.07 -13.84 -3.98
C ASP A 53 13.14 -13.05 -3.20
N GLU A 54 14.35 -13.57 -3.11
CA GLU A 54 15.47 -12.93 -2.40
C GLU A 54 15.99 -11.65 -3.10
N GLN A 55 15.68 -11.47 -4.40
CA GLN A 55 16.09 -10.29 -5.17
C GLN A 55 15.06 -9.15 -5.09
N THR A 56 13.87 -9.45 -4.57
CA THR A 56 12.83 -8.45 -4.39
C THR A 56 13.25 -7.40 -3.36
N ALA A 57 12.98 -6.13 -3.64
CA ALA A 57 13.33 -5.04 -2.75
C ALA A 57 12.82 -5.30 -1.32
N PHE A 58 13.70 -5.17 -0.33
CA PHE A 58 13.47 -5.44 1.09
C PHE A 58 13.18 -6.91 1.47
N ALA A 59 13.36 -7.87 0.57
CA ALA A 59 13.15 -9.29 0.90
C ALA A 59 14.06 -9.77 2.04
N THR A 60 15.33 -9.36 2.04
CA THR A 60 16.33 -9.71 3.06
C THR A 60 16.11 -9.01 4.40
N HIS A 61 15.26 -8.00 4.45
CA HIS A 61 14.93 -7.22 5.64
C HIS A 61 13.53 -7.57 6.19
N ALA A 62 12.85 -8.51 5.53
CA ALA A 62 11.58 -8.99 6.01
C ALA A 62 11.73 -9.66 7.38
N ARG A 63 10.93 -9.23 8.36
CA ARG A 63 10.91 -9.76 9.72
C ARG A 63 10.46 -11.21 9.77
N HIS A 64 9.58 -11.59 8.83
CA HIS A 64 9.08 -12.94 8.65
C HIS A 64 8.73 -13.23 7.20
N SER A 65 8.75 -14.52 6.81
CA SER A 65 8.33 -14.96 5.49
C SER A 65 7.62 -16.32 5.55
N TRP A 66 6.51 -16.45 4.84
CA TRP A 66 5.71 -17.66 4.77
C TRP A 66 5.79 -18.24 3.36
N GLN A 67 6.19 -19.50 3.27
CA GLN A 67 6.18 -20.26 2.00
C GLN A 67 4.81 -20.86 1.69
N ARG A 68 3.83 -20.62 2.58
CA ARG A 68 2.47 -21.14 2.48
C ARG A 68 1.50 -20.15 3.08
N PHE A 69 0.32 -20.04 2.46
CA PHE A 69 -0.78 -19.27 3.03
C PHE A 69 -2.14 -19.93 2.75
N SER A 70 -3.14 -19.57 3.52
CA SER A 70 -4.51 -20.07 3.38
C SER A 70 -5.51 -18.96 3.12
N VAL A 71 -6.61 -19.35 2.44
CA VAL A 71 -7.83 -18.56 2.28
C VAL A 71 -9.01 -19.44 2.64
N ASN A 72 -9.98 -18.93 3.42
CA ASN A 72 -11.12 -19.68 3.93
C ASN A 72 -12.40 -18.84 3.86
N ASN A 73 -13.51 -19.41 3.37
CA ASN A 73 -14.81 -18.74 3.34
C ASN A 73 -15.85 -19.37 4.28
N GLY A 74 -15.41 -20.16 5.25
CA GLY A 74 -16.29 -20.86 6.19
C GLY A 74 -16.87 -22.19 5.68
N VAL A 75 -16.85 -22.41 4.36
CA VAL A 75 -17.33 -23.66 3.71
C VAL A 75 -16.14 -24.42 3.10
N ASN A 76 -15.28 -23.69 2.42
CA ASN A 76 -14.10 -24.22 1.72
C ASN A 76 -12.84 -23.52 2.22
N SER A 77 -11.71 -24.24 2.18
CA SER A 77 -10.39 -23.70 2.44
C SER A 77 -9.45 -24.04 1.29
N ALA A 78 -8.65 -23.06 0.88
CA ALA A 78 -7.56 -23.26 -0.08
C ALA A 78 -6.23 -23.02 0.63
N LEU A 79 -5.32 -23.98 0.52
CA LEU A 79 -3.94 -23.88 1.01
C LEU A 79 -3.03 -23.72 -0.20
N ILE A 80 -2.23 -22.67 -0.22
CA ILE A 80 -1.44 -22.26 -1.36
C ILE A 80 0.05 -22.27 -0.98
N ASP A 81 0.83 -23.08 -1.67
CA ASP A 81 2.28 -23.12 -1.53
C ASP A 81 2.92 -22.09 -2.48
N CYS A 82 3.88 -21.31 -1.94
CA CYS A 82 4.59 -20.26 -2.67
C CYS A 82 6.10 -20.21 -2.33
N PRO A 83 6.83 -21.36 -2.38
CA PRO A 83 8.21 -21.41 -1.92
C PRO A 83 9.18 -20.55 -2.74
N LYS A 84 8.91 -20.31 -4.02
CA LYS A 84 9.75 -19.48 -4.90
C LYS A 84 9.55 -18.00 -4.67
N THR A 85 8.36 -17.60 -4.24
CA THR A 85 7.96 -16.21 -4.00
C THR A 85 7.19 -16.14 -2.67
N PRO A 86 7.87 -16.33 -1.54
CA PRO A 86 7.22 -16.30 -0.22
C PRO A 86 6.44 -15.01 0.04
N TYR A 87 5.40 -15.10 0.84
CA TYR A 87 4.74 -13.93 1.38
C TYR A 87 5.59 -13.39 2.54
N ARG A 88 5.94 -12.12 2.51
CA ARG A 88 6.91 -11.51 3.41
C ARG A 88 6.28 -10.37 4.19
N LEU A 89 6.71 -10.20 5.44
CA LEU A 89 6.31 -9.11 6.31
C LEU A 89 7.52 -8.22 6.61
N LEU A 90 7.40 -6.95 6.32
CA LEU A 90 8.35 -5.90 6.68
C LEU A 90 7.70 -4.97 7.70
N SER A 91 8.33 -4.78 8.87
CA SER A 91 7.85 -3.83 9.86
C SER A 91 8.20 -2.39 9.48
N ALA A 92 7.41 -1.43 9.96
CA ALA A 92 7.72 -0.02 9.75
C ALA A 92 9.07 0.36 10.36
N THR A 93 9.41 -0.16 11.53
CA THR A 93 10.70 0.09 12.19
C THR A 93 11.86 -0.33 11.30
N ASP A 94 11.87 -1.57 10.80
CA ASP A 94 12.96 -2.09 9.98
C ASP A 94 13.15 -1.27 8.69
N PHE A 95 12.04 -0.84 8.09
CA PHE A 95 12.09 0.03 6.91
C PHE A 95 12.62 1.43 7.23
N TYR A 96 12.10 2.06 8.29
CA TYR A 96 12.47 3.42 8.66
C TYR A 96 13.93 3.52 9.09
N GLU A 97 14.42 2.57 9.88
CA GLU A 97 15.82 2.55 10.32
C GLU A 97 16.78 2.52 9.14
N GLN A 98 16.54 1.64 8.18
CA GLN A 98 17.36 1.55 6.97
C GLN A 98 17.29 2.80 6.12
N ALA A 99 16.09 3.35 5.92
CA ALA A 99 15.91 4.53 5.12
C ALA A 99 16.60 5.75 5.75
N VAL A 100 16.41 5.96 7.04
CA VAL A 100 17.03 7.06 7.78
C VAL A 100 18.54 6.92 7.77
N GLN A 101 19.07 5.71 8.03
CA GLN A 101 20.50 5.45 7.98
C GLN A 101 21.09 5.77 6.61
N ALA A 102 20.48 5.29 5.53
CA ALA A 102 20.96 5.56 4.17
C ALA A 102 20.96 7.05 3.85
N ILE A 103 19.87 7.75 4.18
CA ILE A 103 19.70 9.19 3.90
C ILE A 103 20.69 10.02 4.70
N THR A 104 20.83 9.78 6.01
CA THR A 104 21.70 10.57 6.88
C THR A 104 23.18 10.31 6.65
N SER A 105 23.53 9.19 6.03
CA SER A 105 24.93 8.88 5.63
C SER A 105 25.37 9.60 4.35
N ASN A 106 24.46 10.30 3.64
CA ASN A 106 24.79 11.03 2.43
C ASN A 106 24.73 12.55 2.67
N ALA A 107 25.85 13.25 2.48
CA ALA A 107 25.97 14.68 2.76
C ALA A 107 25.08 15.59 1.89
N ALA A 108 24.63 15.10 0.71
CA ALA A 108 23.74 15.86 -0.17
C ALA A 108 22.27 15.80 0.27
N LEU A 109 21.91 14.88 1.17
CA LEU A 109 20.55 14.68 1.64
C LEU A 109 20.37 15.21 3.06
N THR A 110 19.25 15.87 3.30
CA THR A 110 18.86 16.39 4.62
C THR A 110 17.46 15.90 4.95
N LEU A 111 17.30 15.14 6.02
CA LEU A 111 15.99 14.76 6.57
C LEU A 111 15.64 15.70 7.74
N LYS A 112 14.47 16.35 7.66
CA LYS A 112 13.94 17.23 8.69
C LYS A 112 12.62 16.69 9.23
N THR A 113 12.70 16.05 10.38
CA THR A 113 11.52 15.64 11.17
C THR A 113 10.96 16.82 11.96
N GLY A 114 9.68 16.76 12.36
CA GLY A 114 8.98 17.84 13.05
C GLY A 114 8.72 19.07 12.17
N SER A 115 8.79 18.93 10.83
CA SER A 115 8.64 20.03 9.89
C SER A 115 7.40 19.86 9.01
N SER A 116 6.47 20.81 9.11
CA SER A 116 5.24 20.87 8.32
C SER A 116 5.23 22.07 7.40
N LEU A 117 4.53 21.97 6.27
CA LEU A 117 4.22 23.14 5.44
C LEU A 117 3.26 24.07 6.18
N ILE A 118 3.52 25.37 6.08
CA ILE A 118 2.60 26.43 6.56
C ILE A 118 1.62 26.82 5.46
N ALA A 119 2.06 26.75 4.19
CA ALA A 119 1.25 27.05 3.01
C ALA A 119 1.61 26.08 1.88
N GLU A 120 0.71 25.95 0.90
CA GLU A 120 1.01 25.19 -0.32
C GLU A 120 2.21 25.80 -1.06
N PRO A 121 3.04 24.96 -1.72
CA PRO A 121 4.17 25.45 -2.51
C PRO A 121 3.71 26.39 -3.62
N SER A 122 4.48 27.44 -3.90
CA SER A 122 4.24 28.36 -5.00
C SER A 122 5.42 28.38 -5.97
N PHE A 123 5.14 28.57 -7.26
CA PHE A 123 6.17 28.66 -8.29
C PHE A 123 6.33 30.10 -8.75
N ALA A 124 7.51 30.67 -8.57
CA ALA A 124 7.85 32.01 -8.98
C ALA A 124 9.34 32.09 -9.36
N GLU A 125 9.67 32.94 -10.33
CA GLU A 125 11.06 33.19 -10.78
C GLU A 125 11.83 31.90 -11.15
N GLY A 126 11.12 30.90 -11.71
CA GLY A 126 11.72 29.63 -12.14
C GLY A 126 12.03 28.66 -10.99
N LYS A 127 11.56 28.91 -9.78
CA LYS A 127 11.78 28.07 -8.58
C LYS A 127 10.51 27.88 -7.79
N TRP A 128 10.49 26.81 -7.01
CA TRP A 128 9.48 26.52 -6.01
C TRP A 128 9.84 27.21 -4.69
N HIS A 129 8.88 27.89 -4.11
CA HIS A 129 8.95 28.52 -2.80
C HIS A 129 8.14 27.71 -1.81
N LEU A 130 8.78 27.25 -0.73
CA LEU A 130 8.16 26.50 0.35
C LEU A 130 8.31 27.26 1.67
N HIS A 131 7.19 27.39 2.38
CA HIS A 131 7.16 27.94 3.74
C HIS A 131 6.80 26.83 4.71
N THR A 132 7.68 26.59 5.66
CA THR A 132 7.55 25.50 6.63
C THR A 132 7.72 26.01 8.06
N THR A 133 7.32 25.21 9.05
CA THR A 133 7.58 25.49 10.46
C THR A 133 9.08 25.61 10.80
N TRP A 134 9.95 25.16 9.90
CA TRP A 134 11.42 25.17 10.05
C TRP A 134 12.11 26.35 9.34
N GLY A 135 11.36 27.05 8.46
CA GLY A 135 11.84 28.17 7.65
C GLY A 135 11.37 28.10 6.22
N SER A 136 11.91 28.98 5.40
CA SER A 136 11.57 29.09 3.98
C SER A 136 12.70 28.53 3.11
N PHE A 137 12.33 27.76 2.08
CA PHE A 137 13.25 27.07 1.19
C PHE A 137 12.89 27.31 -0.27
N LEU A 138 13.91 27.17 -1.15
CA LEU A 138 13.75 27.19 -2.59
C LEU A 138 14.09 25.81 -3.15
N ALA A 139 13.38 25.40 -4.21
CA ALA A 139 13.69 24.14 -4.91
C ALA A 139 13.53 24.29 -6.43
N LYS A 140 14.34 23.51 -7.17
CA LYS A 140 14.15 23.36 -8.62
C LYS A 140 12.98 22.41 -8.93
N ALA A 141 12.80 21.37 -8.12
CA ALA A 141 11.74 20.39 -8.27
C ALA A 141 11.15 19.95 -6.91
N ILE A 142 9.90 19.47 -6.96
CA ILE A 142 9.17 18.96 -5.80
C ILE A 142 8.63 17.56 -6.10
N VAL A 143 8.75 16.67 -5.11
CA VAL A 143 8.02 15.43 -4.98
C VAL A 143 7.12 15.52 -3.76
N ASP A 144 5.81 15.54 -3.95
CA ASP A 144 4.83 15.62 -2.87
C ASP A 144 4.24 14.24 -2.59
N THR A 145 4.55 13.69 -1.41
CA THR A 145 4.07 12.37 -0.99
C THR A 145 2.96 12.44 0.04
N ARG A 146 2.45 13.63 0.33
CA ARG A 146 1.37 13.82 1.31
C ARG A 146 0.11 13.09 0.86
N PRO A 147 -0.60 12.40 1.76
CA PRO A 147 -1.88 11.80 1.42
C PRO A 147 -2.90 12.90 1.09
N LEU A 148 -3.80 12.59 0.14
CA LEU A 148 -4.95 13.45 -0.10
C LEU A 148 -5.94 13.32 1.06
N PRO A 149 -6.59 14.41 1.48
CA PRO A 149 -7.71 14.35 2.41
C PRO A 149 -8.86 13.48 1.86
N THR A 150 -9.54 12.76 2.73
CA THR A 150 -10.62 11.82 2.33
C THR A 150 -11.75 12.49 1.55
N TYR A 151 -12.06 13.77 1.87
CA TYR A 151 -13.09 14.53 1.13
C TYR A 151 -12.73 14.81 -0.34
N GLN A 152 -11.43 14.74 -0.70
CA GLN A 152 -10.97 14.88 -2.08
C GLN A 152 -10.93 13.53 -2.82
N MET A 153 -11.33 12.44 -2.17
CA MET A 153 -11.32 11.09 -2.71
C MET A 153 -12.75 10.53 -2.86
N SER A 154 -13.72 11.40 -3.17
CA SER A 154 -15.14 11.03 -3.33
C SER A 154 -15.37 10.00 -4.44
N ASP A 155 -14.50 9.97 -5.45
CA ASP A 155 -14.62 9.06 -6.60
C ASP A 155 -14.04 7.66 -6.33
N THR A 156 -13.61 7.39 -5.09
CA THR A 156 -13.15 6.07 -4.69
C THR A 156 -14.26 5.04 -4.81
N THR A 157 -14.01 3.95 -5.55
CA THR A 157 -15.03 2.91 -5.78
C THR A 157 -15.34 2.15 -4.50
N LEU A 158 -14.32 1.73 -3.77
CA LEU A 158 -14.39 1.07 -2.47
C LEU A 158 -13.29 1.58 -1.55
N TRP A 159 -13.49 1.42 -0.27
CA TRP A 159 -12.48 1.64 0.76
C TRP A 159 -12.09 0.32 1.40
N GLN A 160 -10.80 0.07 1.49
CA GLN A 160 -10.26 -0.92 2.40
C GLN A 160 -9.99 -0.22 3.73
N SER A 161 -10.79 -0.53 4.74
CA SER A 161 -10.58 -0.08 6.12
C SER A 161 -10.16 -1.29 6.96
N PHE A 162 -9.11 -1.16 7.76
CA PHE A 162 -8.63 -2.27 8.58
C PHE A 162 -8.14 -1.81 9.95
N LEU A 163 -8.30 -2.69 10.92
CA LEU A 163 -7.77 -2.57 12.27
C LEU A 163 -7.05 -3.87 12.63
N GLY A 164 -5.80 -3.75 13.04
CA GLY A 164 -4.99 -4.88 13.44
C GLY A 164 -4.35 -4.69 14.80
N CYS A 165 -4.00 -5.80 15.44
CA CYS A 165 -3.18 -5.83 16.63
C CYS A 165 -2.10 -6.90 16.54
N GLU A 166 -0.92 -6.62 17.04
CA GLU A 166 0.09 -7.63 17.27
C GLU A 166 -0.20 -8.30 18.60
N LEU A 167 -0.62 -9.56 18.51
CA LEU A 167 -1.13 -10.37 19.62
C LEU A 167 -0.04 -11.31 20.12
N GLU A 168 0.13 -11.40 21.43
CA GLU A 168 0.93 -12.42 22.09
C GLU A 168 0.05 -13.22 23.06
N ILE A 169 0.02 -14.55 22.88
CA ILE A 169 -0.74 -15.50 23.71
C ILE A 169 0.27 -16.31 24.52
N GLN A 170 0.00 -16.59 25.79
CA GLN A 170 0.96 -17.27 26.68
C GLN A 170 1.32 -18.69 26.25
N GLU A 171 0.44 -19.38 25.51
CA GLU A 171 0.65 -20.74 25.02
C GLU A 171 0.72 -20.82 23.52
N PRO A 172 1.41 -21.82 22.93
CA PRO A 172 1.46 -22.01 21.49
C PRO A 172 0.07 -22.15 20.86
N ARG A 173 -0.22 -21.30 19.85
CA ARG A 173 -1.52 -21.24 19.17
C ARG A 173 -1.39 -21.11 17.66
N PHE A 174 -0.27 -20.62 17.16
CA PHE A 174 -0.07 -20.31 15.76
C PHE A 174 0.90 -21.28 15.10
N ASP A 175 0.70 -21.53 13.80
CA ASP A 175 1.71 -22.16 12.94
C ASP A 175 2.56 -21.07 12.27
N PRO A 176 3.83 -20.86 12.66
CA PRO A 176 4.67 -19.82 12.09
C PRO A 176 5.07 -20.06 10.63
N ASN A 177 4.74 -21.22 10.05
CA ASN A 177 5.07 -21.55 8.66
C ASN A 177 3.95 -21.23 7.68
N SER A 178 2.76 -20.84 8.16
CA SER A 178 1.59 -20.63 7.33
C SER A 178 0.86 -19.34 7.72
N ALA A 179 0.74 -18.40 6.78
CA ALA A 179 -0.09 -17.20 6.94
C ALA A 179 -1.56 -17.52 6.61
N GLN A 180 -2.49 -16.85 7.26
CA GLN A 180 -3.91 -16.85 6.90
C GLN A 180 -4.24 -15.47 6.31
N LEU A 181 -4.37 -15.41 4.98
CA LEU A 181 -4.53 -14.10 4.31
C LEU A 181 -5.97 -13.62 4.27
N MET A 182 -6.92 -14.55 4.14
CA MET A 182 -8.34 -14.22 4.12
C MET A 182 -9.13 -15.32 4.80
N ASP A 183 -9.54 -15.08 6.04
CA ASP A 183 -10.58 -15.87 6.72
C ASP A 183 -11.85 -15.03 6.69
N PHE A 184 -12.70 -15.30 5.70
CA PHE A 184 -13.86 -14.47 5.45
C PHE A 184 -14.85 -14.54 6.60
N TYR A 185 -15.33 -13.36 6.98
CA TYR A 185 -16.48 -13.21 7.86
C TYR A 185 -17.77 -13.65 7.13
N GLN A 186 -18.87 -13.79 7.85
CA GLN A 186 -20.13 -14.14 7.23
C GLN A 186 -20.48 -13.17 6.11
N ALA A 187 -20.95 -13.71 4.98
CA ALA A 187 -21.38 -12.90 3.84
C ALA A 187 -22.50 -11.92 4.27
N ASN A 188 -22.37 -10.66 3.88
CA ASN A 188 -23.38 -9.65 4.13
C ASN A 188 -23.48 -8.68 2.95
N GLN A 189 -24.52 -7.83 2.96
CA GLN A 189 -24.82 -6.91 1.85
C GLN A 189 -24.11 -5.55 1.97
N ALA A 190 -23.40 -5.29 3.08
CA ALA A 190 -22.80 -4.00 3.33
C ALA A 190 -21.31 -3.95 2.98
N PHE A 191 -20.58 -5.05 3.17
CA PHE A 191 -19.14 -5.12 2.94
C PHE A 191 -18.65 -6.55 2.72
N VAL A 192 -17.44 -6.68 2.16
CA VAL A 192 -16.66 -7.91 2.21
C VAL A 192 -15.72 -7.81 3.39
N GLY A 193 -15.92 -8.65 4.43
CA GLY A 193 -15.10 -8.65 5.64
C GLY A 193 -14.30 -9.94 5.79
N PHE A 194 -13.06 -9.83 6.24
CA PHE A 194 -12.19 -10.98 6.49
C PHE A 194 -11.11 -10.67 7.53
N ASN A 195 -10.60 -11.73 8.14
CA ASN A 195 -9.49 -11.66 9.08
C ASN A 195 -8.19 -12.05 8.39
N TYR A 196 -7.11 -11.34 8.75
CA TYR A 196 -5.74 -11.78 8.55
C TYR A 196 -5.19 -12.36 9.84
N VAL A 197 -4.41 -13.43 9.73
CA VAL A 197 -3.55 -13.91 10.82
C VAL A 197 -2.18 -14.18 10.23
N LEU A 198 -1.20 -13.42 10.67
CA LEU A 198 0.18 -13.48 10.20
C LEU A 198 1.07 -13.92 11.37
N PRO A 199 1.29 -15.23 11.57
CA PRO A 199 2.04 -15.77 12.68
C PRO A 199 3.52 -15.41 12.59
N LEU A 200 4.05 -14.77 13.62
CA LEU A 200 5.48 -14.44 13.75
C LEU A 200 6.23 -15.49 14.58
N SER A 201 5.52 -16.20 15.45
CA SER A 201 5.99 -17.34 16.21
C SER A 201 4.82 -18.26 16.57
N THR A 202 5.04 -19.29 17.36
CA THR A 202 3.96 -20.15 17.86
C THR A 202 3.02 -19.43 18.84
N THR A 203 3.45 -18.31 19.43
CA THR A 203 2.69 -17.53 20.42
C THR A 203 2.34 -16.13 19.96
N ARG A 204 2.94 -15.61 18.88
CA ARG A 204 2.80 -14.23 18.45
C ARG A 204 2.35 -14.13 16.98
N ALA A 205 1.37 -13.28 16.73
CA ALA A 205 0.86 -13.01 15.38
C ALA A 205 0.38 -11.56 15.24
N LEU A 206 0.46 -11.02 14.02
CA LEU A 206 -0.37 -9.88 13.62
C LEU A 206 -1.75 -10.42 13.26
N VAL A 207 -2.79 -9.92 13.92
CA VAL A 207 -4.19 -10.26 13.68
C VAL A 207 -4.91 -9.01 13.24
N GLU A 208 -5.59 -9.05 12.10
CA GLU A 208 -6.23 -7.88 11.50
C GLU A 208 -7.64 -8.24 11.01
N PHE A 209 -8.60 -7.35 11.23
CA PHE A 209 -9.89 -7.38 10.56
C PHE A 209 -9.96 -6.29 9.49
N THR A 210 -10.28 -6.70 8.27
CA THR A 210 -10.33 -5.85 7.08
C THR A 210 -11.71 -5.88 6.45
N VAL A 211 -12.19 -4.73 5.99
CA VAL A 211 -13.42 -4.61 5.21
C VAL A 211 -13.16 -3.91 3.88
N PHE A 212 -13.82 -4.38 2.80
CA PHE A 212 -13.99 -3.67 1.54
C PHE A 212 -15.42 -3.16 1.45
N ALA A 213 -15.60 -1.85 1.46
CA ALA A 213 -16.92 -1.23 1.51
C ALA A 213 -16.98 0.07 0.68
N SER A 214 -18.19 0.51 0.32
CA SER A 214 -18.40 1.80 -0.37
C SER A 214 -18.25 3.02 0.54
N ARG A 215 -18.04 2.82 1.84
CA ARG A 215 -17.74 3.86 2.82
C ARG A 215 -16.55 3.47 3.69
N ILE A 216 -16.00 4.45 4.37
CA ILE A 216 -14.99 4.24 5.39
C ILE A 216 -15.65 3.64 6.64
N TYR A 217 -14.98 2.66 7.23
CA TYR A 217 -15.23 2.16 8.59
C TYR A 217 -14.14 2.69 9.49
N ASP A 218 -14.53 3.36 10.56
CA ASP A 218 -13.58 3.88 11.53
C ASP A 218 -13.07 2.79 12.49
N GLN A 219 -12.09 3.17 13.30
CA GLN A 219 -11.45 2.26 14.24
C GLN A 219 -12.45 1.66 15.26
N ALA A 220 -13.43 2.46 15.73
CA ALA A 220 -14.40 2.01 16.72
C ALA A 220 -15.39 0.98 16.13
N GLU A 221 -15.77 1.17 14.86
CA GLU A 221 -16.63 0.21 14.15
C GLU A 221 -15.94 -1.13 13.90
N LEU A 222 -14.63 -1.13 13.64
CA LEU A 222 -13.85 -2.34 13.37
C LEU A 222 -13.44 -3.10 14.65
N LEU A 223 -13.37 -2.41 15.79
CA LEU A 223 -12.84 -2.95 17.04
C LEU A 223 -13.60 -4.20 17.50
N GLY A 224 -14.94 -4.17 17.50
CA GLY A 224 -15.75 -5.31 17.93
C GLY A 224 -15.55 -6.58 17.10
N TYR A 225 -15.28 -6.43 15.77
CA TYR A 225 -14.97 -7.56 14.90
C TYR A 225 -13.57 -8.13 15.22
N LEU A 226 -12.58 -7.26 15.40
CA LEU A 226 -11.22 -7.66 15.76
C LEU A 226 -11.21 -8.38 17.11
N GLU A 227 -11.83 -7.81 18.14
CA GLU A 227 -11.92 -8.39 19.48
C GLU A 227 -12.60 -9.77 19.47
N THR A 228 -13.69 -9.92 18.71
CA THR A 228 -14.37 -11.21 18.55
C THR A 228 -13.43 -12.26 17.94
N HIS A 229 -12.64 -11.88 16.95
CA HIS A 229 -11.70 -12.80 16.32
C HIS A 229 -10.51 -13.13 17.25
N VAL A 230 -9.97 -12.14 17.94
CA VAL A 230 -8.89 -12.31 18.93
C VAL A 230 -9.34 -13.24 20.05
N ALA A 231 -10.56 -13.05 20.59
CA ALA A 231 -11.12 -13.92 21.62
C ALA A 231 -11.26 -15.38 21.14
N LYS A 232 -11.70 -15.57 19.89
CA LYS A 232 -11.76 -16.90 19.25
C LYS A 232 -10.39 -17.56 19.13
N LEU A 233 -9.36 -16.80 18.76
CA LEU A 233 -7.98 -17.28 18.64
C LEU A 233 -7.38 -17.62 20.01
N ALA A 234 -7.55 -16.76 21.01
CA ALA A 234 -7.01 -16.94 22.34
C ALA A 234 -7.73 -18.08 23.10
N GLY A 235 -9.07 -18.22 22.92
CA GLY A 235 -9.90 -19.08 23.77
C GLY A 235 -9.83 -18.60 25.22
N ASP A 236 -9.61 -19.52 26.16
CA ASP A 236 -9.48 -19.18 27.58
C ASP A 236 -8.06 -18.77 28.00
N ARG A 237 -7.14 -18.57 27.05
CA ARG A 237 -5.73 -18.27 27.35
C ARG A 237 -5.53 -16.77 27.56
N PRO A 238 -4.71 -16.37 28.52
CA PRO A 238 -4.28 -14.99 28.66
C PRO A 238 -3.52 -14.52 27.42
N TYR A 239 -3.81 -13.31 26.98
CA TYR A 239 -3.14 -12.67 25.86
C TYR A 239 -2.87 -11.19 26.13
N GLN A 240 -1.95 -10.62 25.35
CA GLN A 240 -1.60 -9.22 25.38
C GLN A 240 -1.59 -8.66 23.95
N SER A 241 -2.17 -7.48 23.76
CA SER A 241 -1.97 -6.67 22.54
C SER A 241 -0.70 -5.81 22.71
N LEU A 242 0.28 -6.00 21.85
CA LEU A 242 1.57 -5.32 21.93
C LEU A 242 1.56 -3.99 21.20
N ARG A 243 0.83 -3.90 20.09
CA ARG A 243 0.59 -2.68 19.30
C ARG A 243 -0.70 -2.82 18.50
N THR A 244 -1.22 -1.70 18.08
CA THR A 244 -2.35 -1.65 17.15
C THR A 244 -1.99 -0.86 15.91
N GLU A 245 -2.63 -1.20 14.78
CA GLU A 245 -2.51 -0.42 13.55
C GLU A 245 -3.89 -0.26 12.90
N TYR A 246 -4.17 0.94 12.42
CA TYR A 246 -5.37 1.26 11.66
C TYR A 246 -4.97 1.87 10.33
N GLY A 247 -5.66 1.51 9.26
CA GLY A 247 -5.36 2.06 7.96
C GLY A 247 -6.56 2.14 7.04
N LEU A 248 -6.43 3.06 6.08
CA LEU A 248 -7.38 3.31 5.01
C LEU A 248 -6.67 3.26 3.68
N ILE A 249 -7.18 2.46 2.76
CA ILE A 249 -6.66 2.37 1.40
C ILE A 249 -7.81 2.64 0.43
N PRO A 250 -7.71 3.69 -0.41
CA PRO A 250 -8.70 3.93 -1.46
C PRO A 250 -8.54 2.90 -2.57
N MET A 251 -9.60 2.21 -2.91
CA MET A 251 -9.64 1.20 -3.97
C MET A 251 -10.39 1.75 -5.19
N GLY A 252 -9.72 1.82 -6.34
CA GLY A 252 -10.30 2.37 -7.56
C GLY A 252 -10.52 3.88 -7.49
N LEU A 253 -9.59 4.59 -6.81
CA LEU A 253 -9.58 6.05 -6.85
C LEU A 253 -9.38 6.49 -8.31
N GLY A 254 -10.32 7.29 -8.80
CA GLY A 254 -10.19 7.99 -10.07
C GLY A 254 -8.97 8.92 -10.05
N ARG A 255 -8.45 9.28 -11.21
CA ARG A 255 -7.47 10.38 -11.24
C ARG A 255 -8.16 11.61 -10.68
N PRO A 256 -7.59 12.29 -9.72
CA PRO A 256 -8.13 13.54 -9.24
C PRO A 256 -7.94 14.60 -10.33
N GLU A 257 -8.79 14.54 -11.37
CA GLU A 257 -8.79 15.53 -12.49
C GLU A 257 -9.10 16.94 -11.98
N HIS A 258 -9.63 17.05 -10.79
CA HIS A 258 -10.06 18.31 -10.17
C HIS A 258 -9.15 18.82 -9.03
N ILE A 259 -8.06 18.11 -8.69
CA ILE A 259 -7.03 18.65 -7.80
C ILE A 259 -5.95 19.34 -8.65
N ALA A 260 -6.38 20.04 -9.68
CA ALA A 260 -5.54 21.01 -10.37
C ALA A 260 -5.38 22.24 -9.46
N ASN A 261 -4.66 22.07 -8.37
CA ASN A 261 -3.90 23.20 -7.87
C ASN A 261 -3.02 23.63 -9.04
N ASN A 262 -2.91 24.94 -9.32
CA ASN A 262 -2.09 25.50 -10.40
C ASN A 262 -0.62 25.02 -10.41
N VAL A 263 -0.23 24.21 -9.45
CA VAL A 263 1.12 23.64 -9.28
C VAL A 263 1.38 22.36 -10.09
N GLU A 264 0.36 21.51 -10.36
CA GLU A 264 0.54 20.25 -11.11
C GLU A 264 0.74 20.47 -12.63
N GLN A 265 0.53 21.66 -13.13
CA GLN A 265 0.85 22.01 -14.52
C GLN A 265 2.37 22.06 -14.79
N TYR A 266 3.21 22.12 -13.75
CA TYR A 266 4.66 22.17 -13.90
C TYR A 266 5.26 20.77 -13.85
N SER A 267 6.04 20.41 -14.85
CA SER A 267 6.76 19.13 -14.91
C SER A 267 7.77 18.91 -13.78
N SER A 268 8.13 19.98 -13.08
CA SER A 268 9.01 19.95 -11.90
C SER A 268 8.28 19.70 -10.58
N TYR A 269 6.95 19.49 -10.62
CA TYR A 269 6.15 19.09 -9.46
C TYR A 269 5.43 17.77 -9.75
N VAL A 270 5.51 16.83 -8.83
CA VAL A 270 4.79 15.56 -8.96
C VAL A 270 4.21 15.12 -7.62
N ARG A 271 2.94 14.68 -7.64
CA ARG A 271 2.33 13.97 -6.52
C ARG A 271 2.52 12.47 -6.65
N VAL A 272 2.83 11.81 -5.55
CA VAL A 272 3.10 10.37 -5.49
C VAL A 272 2.63 9.77 -4.15
N GLY A 273 2.67 8.45 -4.03
CA GLY A 273 2.28 7.75 -2.83
C GLY A 273 0.91 7.08 -2.95
N LEU A 274 0.39 6.60 -1.83
CA LEU A 274 -0.80 5.74 -1.77
C LEU A 274 -2.00 6.34 -2.52
N THR A 275 -2.31 7.61 -2.28
CA THR A 275 -3.46 8.32 -2.83
C THR A 275 -3.20 8.94 -4.21
N ALA A 276 -2.00 8.77 -4.75
CA ALA A 276 -1.57 9.32 -6.04
C ALA A 276 -1.08 8.23 -7.02
N GLY A 277 -1.70 7.05 -6.99
CA GLY A 277 -1.49 5.97 -7.95
C GLY A 277 -0.53 4.87 -7.52
N ALA A 278 0.01 4.87 -6.30
CA ALA A 278 0.83 3.77 -5.81
C ALA A 278 0.02 2.52 -5.53
N ALA A 279 -1.21 2.65 -4.98
CA ALA A 279 -2.04 1.49 -4.69
C ALA A 279 -2.62 0.89 -5.97
N ARG A 280 -2.52 -0.42 -6.13
CA ARG A 280 -3.28 -1.12 -7.17
C ARG A 280 -4.76 -1.10 -6.83
N PRO A 281 -5.65 -0.65 -7.74
CA PRO A 281 -7.05 -0.43 -7.43
C PRO A 281 -7.77 -1.61 -6.79
N ALA A 282 -7.62 -2.83 -7.33
CA ALA A 282 -8.36 -4.00 -6.88
C ALA A 282 -7.75 -4.71 -5.65
N THR A 283 -6.51 -4.40 -5.25
CA THR A 283 -5.82 -5.14 -4.19
C THR A 283 -5.29 -4.27 -3.06
N GLY A 284 -5.16 -2.96 -3.28
CA GLY A 284 -4.54 -2.05 -2.33
C GLY A 284 -3.01 -2.18 -2.19
N TYR A 285 -2.37 -3.15 -2.85
CA TYR A 285 -0.92 -3.32 -2.75
C TYR A 285 -0.17 -2.12 -3.34
N ALA A 286 0.68 -1.51 -2.53
CA ALA A 286 1.41 -0.29 -2.88
C ALA A 286 2.92 -0.40 -2.68
N PHE A 287 3.40 -1.18 -1.69
CA PHE A 287 4.80 -1.15 -1.26
C PHE A 287 5.79 -1.40 -2.40
N GLN A 288 5.66 -2.51 -3.12
CA GLN A 288 6.57 -2.85 -4.24
C GLN A 288 6.39 -1.89 -5.44
N ARG A 289 5.21 -1.34 -5.63
CA ARG A 289 4.96 -0.30 -6.66
C ARG A 289 5.71 0.99 -6.32
N ILE A 290 5.74 1.38 -5.05
CA ILE A 290 6.53 2.51 -4.55
C ILE A 290 8.03 2.27 -4.77
N GLN A 291 8.54 1.06 -4.50
CA GLN A 291 9.96 0.75 -4.71
C GLN A 291 10.34 0.88 -6.19
N ARG A 292 9.55 0.31 -7.10
CA ARG A 292 9.76 0.44 -8.57
C ARG A 292 9.68 1.91 -9.04
N TRP A 293 8.69 2.64 -8.52
CA TRP A 293 8.58 4.07 -8.80
C TRP A 293 9.81 4.85 -8.34
N ALA A 294 10.29 4.62 -7.13
CA ALA A 294 11.46 5.34 -6.59
C ALA A 294 12.71 5.15 -7.47
N ILE A 295 12.92 3.94 -8.00
CA ILE A 295 14.00 3.67 -8.97
C ILE A 295 13.79 4.49 -10.25
N SER A 296 12.59 4.49 -10.82
CA SER A 296 12.27 5.22 -12.04
C SER A 296 12.39 6.73 -11.86
N CYS A 297 11.95 7.25 -10.71
CA CYS A 297 12.06 8.68 -10.37
C CYS A 297 13.53 9.11 -10.21
N ARG A 298 14.35 8.30 -9.51
CA ARG A 298 15.81 8.53 -9.44
C ARG A 298 16.43 8.61 -10.85
N GLN A 299 16.11 7.66 -11.73
CA GLN A 299 16.64 7.64 -13.10
C GLN A 299 16.23 8.88 -13.90
N SER A 300 14.99 9.34 -13.76
CA SER A 300 14.50 10.57 -14.39
C SER A 300 15.22 11.81 -13.86
N LEU A 301 15.38 11.91 -12.54
CA LEU A 301 16.11 13.02 -11.90
C LEU A 301 17.57 13.07 -12.37
N GLN A 302 18.25 11.93 -12.50
CA GLN A 302 19.61 11.86 -13.02
C GLN A 302 19.68 12.28 -14.50
N LYS A 303 18.70 11.93 -15.31
CA LYS A 303 18.70 12.17 -16.75
C LYS A 303 18.40 13.62 -17.11
N ASN A 304 17.43 14.24 -16.48
CA ASN A 304 16.90 15.55 -16.89
C ASN A 304 16.55 16.49 -15.72
N GLY A 305 16.80 16.09 -14.47
CA GLY A 305 16.48 16.88 -13.28
C GLY A 305 15.00 16.94 -12.93
N LEU A 306 14.13 16.18 -13.60
CA LEU A 306 12.67 16.21 -13.40
C LEU A 306 12.17 14.94 -12.71
N PRO A 307 11.31 15.06 -11.69
CA PRO A 307 10.66 13.92 -11.07
C PRO A 307 9.57 13.34 -11.97
N VAL A 308 9.21 12.08 -11.74
CA VAL A 308 8.11 11.41 -12.44
C VAL A 308 7.14 10.80 -11.44
N GLY A 309 5.85 10.76 -11.80
CA GLY A 309 4.81 10.11 -11.03
C GLY A 309 4.81 8.58 -11.17
N HIS A 310 3.85 7.93 -10.48
CA HIS A 310 3.63 6.50 -10.67
C HIS A 310 3.21 6.19 -12.10
N GLN A 311 3.75 5.09 -12.64
CA GLN A 311 3.39 4.61 -13.96
C GLN A 311 1.91 4.20 -13.99
N THR A 312 1.20 4.63 -15.01
CA THR A 312 -0.19 4.23 -15.25
C THR A 312 -0.26 2.75 -15.64
N ASP A 313 -1.14 2.00 -15.00
CA ASP A 313 -1.41 0.61 -15.35
C ASP A 313 -1.89 0.48 -16.80
N SER A 314 -1.62 -0.68 -17.40
CA SER A 314 -2.11 -1.00 -18.75
C SER A 314 -3.64 -0.91 -18.81
N PHE A 315 -4.18 -0.64 -19.99
CA PHE A 315 -5.64 -0.56 -20.20
C PHE A 315 -6.36 -1.83 -19.72
N ILE A 316 -5.78 -3.01 -19.98
CA ILE A 316 -6.35 -4.29 -19.58
C ILE A 316 -6.44 -4.39 -18.05
N VAL A 317 -5.36 -4.10 -17.34
CA VAL A 317 -5.35 -4.15 -15.86
C VAL A 317 -6.35 -3.16 -15.28
N ARG A 318 -6.39 -1.94 -15.77
CA ARG A 318 -7.36 -0.93 -15.33
C ARG A 318 -8.81 -1.36 -15.52
N LYS A 319 -9.13 -1.97 -16.67
CA LYS A 319 -10.50 -2.47 -16.94
C LYS A 319 -10.83 -3.68 -16.07
N MET A 320 -9.89 -4.62 -15.87
CA MET A 320 -10.09 -5.77 -14.99
C MET A 320 -10.36 -5.32 -13.54
N ASP A 321 -9.52 -4.41 -13.03
CA ASP A 321 -9.67 -3.88 -11.66
C ASP A 321 -11.00 -3.11 -11.50
N ALA A 322 -11.37 -2.26 -12.46
CA ALA A 322 -12.63 -1.52 -12.42
C ALA A 322 -13.86 -2.45 -12.42
N ILE A 323 -13.86 -3.49 -13.28
CA ILE A 323 -14.95 -4.47 -13.34
C ILE A 323 -15.03 -5.24 -12.02
N PHE A 324 -13.89 -5.71 -11.49
CA PHE A 324 -13.85 -6.45 -10.23
C PHE A 324 -14.39 -5.61 -9.07
N LEU A 325 -13.93 -4.37 -8.93
CA LEU A 325 -14.41 -3.46 -7.89
C LEU A 325 -15.90 -3.14 -8.01
N ASN A 326 -16.40 -2.96 -9.24
CA ASN A 326 -17.82 -2.74 -9.45
C ASN A 326 -18.67 -3.97 -9.07
N VAL A 327 -18.17 -5.19 -9.33
CA VAL A 327 -18.83 -6.43 -8.89
C VAL A 327 -18.86 -6.49 -7.35
N ILE A 328 -17.73 -6.28 -6.69
CA ILE A 328 -17.66 -6.30 -5.21
C ILE A 328 -18.54 -5.21 -4.59
N ARG A 329 -18.59 -4.02 -5.17
CA ARG A 329 -19.44 -2.92 -4.71
C ARG A 329 -20.91 -3.26 -4.75
N ASN A 330 -21.36 -3.89 -5.84
CA ASN A 330 -22.79 -4.19 -6.05
C ASN A 330 -23.23 -5.53 -5.45
N HIS A 331 -22.30 -6.44 -5.20
CA HIS A 331 -22.53 -7.79 -4.69
C HIS A 331 -21.50 -8.19 -3.64
N PRO A 332 -21.39 -7.47 -2.51
CA PRO A 332 -20.37 -7.77 -1.49
C PRO A 332 -20.59 -9.16 -0.86
N ASP A 333 -21.82 -9.66 -0.81
CA ASP A 333 -22.16 -11.00 -0.34
C ASP A 333 -21.52 -12.13 -1.17
N LEU A 334 -21.21 -11.88 -2.44
CA LEU A 334 -20.48 -12.82 -3.31
C LEU A 334 -18.96 -12.75 -3.12
N GLY A 335 -18.44 -11.73 -2.42
CA GLY A 335 -17.01 -11.53 -2.24
C GLY A 335 -16.26 -12.80 -1.78
N PRO A 336 -16.67 -13.46 -0.68
CA PRO A 336 -16.02 -14.66 -0.19
C PRO A 336 -15.91 -15.77 -1.24
N GLU A 337 -16.96 -15.99 -2.04
CA GLU A 337 -16.95 -17.00 -3.10
C GLU A 337 -16.02 -16.60 -4.26
N LEU A 338 -16.05 -15.33 -4.67
CA LEU A 338 -15.22 -14.83 -5.77
C LEU A 338 -13.72 -14.95 -5.45
N PHE A 339 -13.31 -14.58 -4.24
CA PHE A 339 -11.94 -14.77 -3.78
C PHE A 339 -11.57 -16.25 -3.68
N MET A 340 -12.44 -17.10 -3.11
CA MET A 340 -12.18 -18.55 -3.07
C MET A 340 -11.98 -19.15 -4.47
N ARG A 341 -12.76 -18.71 -5.47
CA ARG A 341 -12.57 -19.15 -6.87
C ARG A 341 -11.20 -18.74 -7.42
N LEU A 342 -10.75 -17.50 -7.16
CA LEU A 342 -9.43 -17.04 -7.58
C LEU A 342 -8.33 -17.90 -6.95
N PHE A 343 -8.33 -18.08 -5.65
CA PHE A 343 -7.29 -18.81 -4.93
C PHE A 343 -7.33 -20.32 -5.13
N SER A 344 -8.48 -20.91 -5.53
CA SER A 344 -8.60 -22.35 -5.77
C SER A 344 -8.40 -22.75 -7.23
N LYS A 345 -8.74 -21.88 -8.20
CA LYS A 345 -8.73 -22.24 -9.63
C LYS A 345 -7.53 -21.71 -10.40
N VAL A 346 -6.89 -20.65 -9.93
CA VAL A 346 -5.67 -20.11 -10.54
C VAL A 346 -4.47 -20.71 -9.83
N SER A 347 -3.48 -21.21 -10.59
CA SER A 347 -2.26 -21.73 -9.99
C SER A 347 -1.53 -20.64 -9.19
N SER A 348 -0.90 -21.03 -8.08
CA SER A 348 -0.22 -20.10 -7.17
C SER A 348 0.76 -19.16 -7.88
N GLU A 349 1.59 -19.70 -8.79
CA GLU A 349 2.55 -18.90 -9.54
C GLU A 349 1.89 -17.81 -10.40
N LYS A 350 0.80 -18.15 -11.12
CA LYS A 350 0.05 -17.19 -11.95
C LYS A 350 -0.64 -16.13 -11.10
N LEU A 351 -1.27 -16.57 -10.01
CA LEU A 351 -1.99 -15.67 -9.13
C LEU A 351 -1.03 -14.69 -8.44
N ILE A 352 0.11 -15.17 -7.92
CA ILE A 352 1.10 -14.32 -7.27
C ILE A 352 1.70 -13.31 -8.27
N ARG A 353 2.07 -13.73 -9.50
CA ARG A 353 2.51 -12.78 -10.53
C ARG A 353 1.45 -11.73 -10.82
N PHE A 354 0.18 -12.14 -10.95
CA PHE A 354 -0.93 -11.21 -11.16
C PHE A 354 -1.08 -10.21 -10.00
N LEU A 355 -1.02 -10.67 -8.75
CA LEU A 355 -1.14 -9.83 -7.56
C LEU A 355 0.07 -8.92 -7.33
N SER A 356 1.26 -9.32 -7.83
CA SER A 356 2.52 -8.56 -7.70
C SER A 356 2.82 -7.63 -8.88
N ASP A 357 1.86 -7.40 -9.78
CA ASP A 357 2.01 -6.59 -11.02
C ASP A 357 3.09 -7.12 -11.99
N GLN A 358 3.32 -8.43 -11.97
CA GLN A 358 4.25 -9.14 -12.87
C GLN A 358 3.49 -10.11 -13.78
N GLY A 359 2.17 -9.94 -13.88
CA GLY A 359 1.28 -10.83 -14.63
C GLY A 359 1.55 -10.84 -16.13
N LEU A 360 1.56 -12.04 -16.69
CA LEU A 360 1.59 -12.29 -18.14
C LEU A 360 0.15 -12.35 -18.68
N MET A 361 -0.02 -12.29 -20.01
CA MET A 361 -1.35 -12.42 -20.62
C MET A 361 -2.05 -13.74 -20.24
N SER A 362 -1.28 -14.82 -20.10
CA SER A 362 -1.81 -16.13 -19.65
C SER A 362 -2.33 -16.11 -18.21
N ASP A 363 -1.80 -15.19 -17.36
CA ASP A 363 -2.21 -15.06 -15.98
C ASP A 363 -3.51 -14.25 -15.89
N TYR A 364 -3.63 -13.19 -16.70
CA TYR A 364 -4.88 -12.42 -16.84
C TYR A 364 -6.03 -13.31 -17.34
N LEU A 365 -5.78 -14.14 -18.36
CA LEU A 365 -6.77 -15.09 -18.85
C LEU A 365 -7.17 -16.10 -17.77
N ALA A 366 -6.20 -16.65 -17.02
CA ALA A 366 -6.49 -17.57 -15.94
C ALA A 366 -7.39 -16.96 -14.85
N VAL A 367 -7.14 -15.71 -14.48
CA VAL A 367 -7.98 -14.94 -13.53
C VAL A 367 -9.39 -14.72 -14.11
N ILE A 368 -9.51 -14.31 -15.37
CA ILE A 368 -10.81 -14.09 -16.03
C ILE A 368 -11.65 -15.37 -16.06
N PHE A 369 -11.03 -16.51 -16.44
CA PHE A 369 -11.75 -17.80 -16.53
C PHE A 369 -12.06 -18.43 -15.16
N ALA A 370 -11.39 -18.01 -14.09
CA ALA A 370 -11.70 -18.46 -12.74
C ALA A 370 -13.00 -17.85 -12.19
N LEU A 371 -13.37 -16.68 -12.69
CA LEU A 371 -14.51 -15.90 -12.21
C LEU A 371 -15.82 -16.18 -13.00
N PRO A 372 -17.02 -15.97 -12.42
CA PRO A 372 -18.29 -16.24 -13.10
C PRO A 372 -18.54 -15.23 -14.23
N SER A 373 -18.41 -15.70 -15.49
CA SER A 373 -18.44 -14.85 -16.69
C SER A 373 -19.68 -13.95 -16.79
N ALA A 374 -20.87 -14.51 -16.53
CA ALA A 374 -22.14 -13.75 -16.67
C ALA A 374 -22.19 -12.50 -15.78
N LEU A 375 -21.74 -12.61 -14.53
CA LEU A 375 -21.70 -11.52 -13.57
C LEU A 375 -20.72 -10.42 -14.03
N PHE A 376 -19.52 -10.82 -14.46
CA PHE A 376 -18.48 -9.91 -14.88
C PHE A 376 -18.77 -9.23 -16.24
N ILE A 377 -19.39 -9.94 -17.19
CA ILE A 377 -19.85 -9.34 -18.46
C ILE A 377 -20.95 -8.31 -18.21
N LYS A 378 -21.91 -8.60 -17.32
CA LYS A 378 -22.95 -7.63 -16.94
C LYS A 378 -22.33 -6.36 -16.33
N SER A 379 -21.36 -6.52 -15.43
CA SER A 379 -20.65 -5.40 -14.81
C SER A 379 -19.83 -4.60 -15.84
N ALA A 380 -19.17 -5.26 -16.77
CA ALA A 380 -18.43 -4.60 -17.85
C ALA A 380 -19.35 -3.75 -18.74
N TYR A 381 -20.54 -4.27 -19.07
CA TYR A 381 -21.55 -3.53 -19.84
C TYR A 381 -22.04 -2.29 -19.09
N GLN A 382 -22.36 -2.42 -17.79
CA GLN A 382 -22.79 -1.30 -16.96
C GLN A 382 -21.73 -0.16 -16.94
N LEU A 383 -20.46 -0.51 -16.76
CA LEU A 383 -19.37 0.49 -16.76
C LEU A 383 -19.17 1.17 -18.13
N SER A 384 -19.52 0.49 -19.25
CA SER A 384 -19.43 1.08 -20.58
C SER A 384 -20.56 2.05 -20.90
N THR A 385 -21.70 1.97 -20.21
CA THR A 385 -22.87 2.84 -20.43
C THR A 385 -22.88 4.05 -19.48
N THR A 386 -22.00 4.09 -18.49
CA THR A 386 -21.94 5.17 -17.49
C THR A 386 -20.78 6.16 -17.80
N GLN A 387 -19.92 5.84 -18.77
CA GLN A 387 -18.88 6.73 -19.34
C GLN A 387 -19.39 7.45 -20.58
#